data_a64e8919d89698213a69d011997420a9
#
_entry.id   a64e8919d89698213a69d011997420a9
#
_cell.length_a   1.000
_cell.length_b   1.000
_cell.length_c   1.000
_cell.angle_alpha   90.00
_cell.angle_beta   90.00
_cell.angle_gamma   90.00
#
_symmetry.space_group_name_H-M   'P 1'
#
loop_
_entity.id
_entity.type
_entity.pdbx_description
1 polymer ?
#
loop_
_entity_poly.entity_id
_entity_poly.type
_entity_poly.pdbx_seq_one_letter_code
_entity_poly.pdbx_strand_id
1 'polypeptide(L)'
;MANKKTLTPTSLPASLTLPEERKAEKALLFGLLASRKSLPEIAFRIRPEMFTHPDIALAIEAYLSLHGKGEGTDILSVEKEIRRLSPERAGQLPDLFELARQDGYMEVGGEFVRQHCQYIREAFVARRLILRCHELAHK
;
A
#
# COMPACT_ATOMS: atom_id res chain seq x y z
N MET A 1 -22.51 -8.21 -18.13
CA MET A 1 -22.66 -8.78 -16.83
C MET A 1 -21.42 -8.58 -15.98
N ALA A 2 -21.61 -8.21 -14.75
CA ALA A 2 -20.47 -8.01 -13.86
C ALA A 2 -19.62 -9.27 -13.77
N ASN A 3 -18.33 -9.08 -13.58
CA ASN A 3 -17.40 -10.18 -13.43
C ASN A 3 -17.71 -10.96 -12.16
N LYS A 4 -18.21 -12.17 -12.31
CA LYS A 4 -18.56 -13.01 -11.17
C LYS A 4 -17.39 -13.73 -10.54
N LYS A 5 -16.23 -13.67 -11.19
CA LYS A 5 -15.04 -14.36 -10.70
C LYS A 5 -14.26 -13.53 -9.68
N THR A 6 -14.54 -12.24 -9.60
CA THR A 6 -13.86 -11.32 -8.71
C THR A 6 -14.84 -10.81 -7.66
N LEU A 7 -14.57 -11.08 -6.41
CA LEU A 7 -15.33 -10.52 -5.30
C LEU A 7 -14.67 -9.21 -4.87
N THR A 8 -15.49 -8.21 -4.60
CA THR A 8 -15.06 -6.95 -4.03
C THR A 8 -15.64 -6.81 -2.63
N PRO A 9 -15.11 -5.92 -1.78
CA PRO A 9 -15.70 -5.68 -0.47
C PRO A 9 -17.18 -5.32 -0.51
N THR A 10 -17.64 -4.68 -1.60
CA THR A 10 -19.05 -4.30 -1.76
C THR A 10 -19.98 -5.49 -2.02
N SER A 11 -19.45 -6.65 -2.41
CA SER A 11 -20.24 -7.87 -2.62
C SER A 11 -20.44 -8.67 -1.34
N LEU A 12 -19.82 -8.27 -0.22
CA LEU A 12 -19.89 -8.95 1.05
C LEU A 12 -21.06 -8.43 1.89
N PRO A 13 -21.57 -9.24 2.84
CA PRO A 13 -22.57 -8.76 3.79
C PRO A 13 -22.07 -7.55 4.57
N ALA A 14 -22.95 -6.63 4.91
CA ALA A 14 -22.57 -5.42 5.66
C ALA A 14 -21.97 -5.73 7.03
N SER A 15 -22.33 -6.90 7.61
CA SER A 15 -21.78 -7.33 8.89
C SER A 15 -20.37 -7.91 8.80
N LEU A 16 -19.89 -8.18 7.59
CA LEU A 16 -18.56 -8.78 7.39
C LEU A 16 -17.55 -7.68 7.11
N THR A 17 -16.57 -7.57 8.01
CA THR A 17 -15.47 -6.61 7.87
C THR A 17 -14.22 -7.34 7.42
N LEU A 18 -13.56 -6.83 6.37
CA LEU A 18 -12.29 -7.38 5.93
C LEU A 18 -11.15 -6.80 6.78
N PRO A 19 -10.17 -7.64 7.17
CA PRO A 19 -9.00 -7.14 7.86
C PRO A 19 -8.24 -6.12 7.03
N GLU A 20 -7.87 -5.01 7.65
CA GLU A 20 -7.02 -4.01 7.03
C GLU A 20 -6.16 -3.34 8.10
N GLU A 21 -5.01 -2.85 7.68
CA GLU A 21 -4.04 -2.23 8.58
C GLU A 21 -3.61 -0.88 8.00
N ARG A 22 -4.56 0.05 7.87
CA ARG A 22 -4.31 1.35 7.23
C ARG A 22 -3.23 2.17 7.91
N LYS A 23 -3.15 2.10 9.24
CA LYS A 23 -2.07 2.81 9.97
C LYS A 23 -0.72 2.19 9.65
N ALA A 24 -0.65 0.86 9.58
CA ALA A 24 0.58 0.17 9.20
C ALA A 24 0.96 0.47 7.75
N GLU A 25 -0.02 0.59 6.85
CA GLU A 25 0.23 0.95 5.46
C GLU A 25 0.89 2.31 5.35
N LYS A 26 0.38 3.32 6.06
CA LYS A 26 0.97 4.65 6.10
C LYS A 26 2.36 4.62 6.73
N ALA A 27 2.49 3.93 7.86
CA ALA A 27 3.76 3.83 8.56
C ALA A 27 4.83 3.16 7.69
N LEU A 28 4.47 2.11 6.97
CA LEU A 28 5.40 1.45 6.06
C LEU A 28 5.84 2.39 4.95
N LEU A 29 4.92 3.05 4.29
CA LEU A 29 5.25 3.99 3.22
C LEU A 29 6.22 5.06 3.71
N PHE A 30 5.87 5.75 4.80
CA PHE A 30 6.70 6.85 5.27
C PHE A 30 8.01 6.37 5.85
N GLY A 31 8.05 5.18 6.44
CA GLY A 31 9.29 4.55 6.87
C GLY A 31 10.24 4.31 5.70
N LEU A 32 9.70 3.82 4.58
CA LEU A 32 10.49 3.60 3.36
C LEU A 32 10.97 4.92 2.76
N LEU A 33 10.12 5.94 2.74
CA LEU A 33 10.48 7.25 2.18
C LEU A 33 11.50 7.98 3.05
N ALA A 34 11.45 7.81 4.35
CA ALA A 34 12.39 8.42 5.28
C ALA A 34 13.74 7.72 5.31
N SER A 35 13.80 6.48 4.88
CA SER A 35 15.05 5.72 4.86
C SER A 35 15.95 6.22 3.74
N ARG A 36 17.20 6.53 4.10
CA ARG A 36 18.20 6.93 3.09
C ARG A 36 18.71 5.74 2.28
N LYS A 37 18.53 4.53 2.79
CA LYS A 37 18.90 3.30 2.11
C LYS A 37 17.63 2.58 1.72
N SER A 38 17.54 2.16 0.47
CA SER A 38 16.46 1.28 0.07
C SER A 38 16.57 -0.01 0.90
N LEU A 39 15.41 -0.58 1.23
CA LEU A 39 15.34 -1.82 1.97
C LEU A 39 14.98 -2.94 0.99
N PRO A 40 15.96 -3.54 0.30
CA PRO A 40 15.66 -4.50 -0.77
C PRO A 40 14.78 -5.65 -0.32
N GLU A 41 15.02 -6.17 0.89
CA GLU A 41 14.22 -7.28 1.39
C GLU A 41 12.75 -6.93 1.57
N ILE A 42 12.44 -5.67 1.91
CA ILE A 42 11.06 -5.21 2.02
C ILE A 42 10.45 -5.08 0.63
N ALA A 43 11.18 -4.52 -0.33
CA ALA A 43 10.71 -4.38 -1.70
C ALA A 43 10.32 -5.73 -2.31
N PHE A 44 10.99 -6.80 -1.96
CA PHE A 44 10.64 -8.15 -2.43
C PHE A 44 9.37 -8.70 -1.78
N ARG A 45 8.96 -8.16 -0.64
CA ARG A 45 7.84 -8.69 0.15
C ARG A 45 6.54 -7.95 -0.05
N ILE A 46 6.56 -6.79 -0.70
CA ILE A 46 5.38 -5.96 -0.86
C ILE A 46 4.98 -5.82 -2.32
N ARG A 47 3.68 -5.67 -2.52
CA ARG A 47 3.08 -5.40 -3.84
C ARG A 47 1.96 -4.40 -3.64
N PRO A 48 1.66 -3.56 -4.65
CA PRO A 48 0.60 -2.55 -4.52
C PRO A 48 -0.76 -3.13 -4.10
N GLU A 49 -1.10 -4.31 -4.59
CA GLU A 49 -2.39 -4.96 -4.27
C GLU A 49 -2.55 -5.34 -2.81
N MET A 50 -1.49 -5.32 -2.04
CA MET A 50 -1.55 -5.60 -0.60
C MET A 50 -2.08 -4.42 0.21
N PHE A 51 -2.19 -3.25 -0.41
CA PHE A 51 -2.55 -2.01 0.27
C PHE A 51 -4.01 -1.66 -0.01
N THR A 52 -4.76 -1.32 1.05
CA THR A 52 -6.18 -1.01 0.95
C THR A 52 -6.43 0.46 0.65
N HIS A 53 -5.47 1.34 0.96
CA HIS A 53 -5.56 2.76 0.69
C HIS A 53 -5.06 3.02 -0.74
N PRO A 54 -5.92 3.49 -1.67
CA PRO A 54 -5.53 3.63 -3.08
C PRO A 54 -4.32 4.54 -3.30
N ASP A 55 -4.23 5.63 -2.55
CA ASP A 55 -3.12 6.57 -2.69
C ASP A 55 -1.81 5.96 -2.19
N ILE A 56 -1.87 5.21 -1.10
CA ILE A 56 -0.71 4.49 -0.59
C ILE A 56 -0.28 3.41 -1.59
N ALA A 57 -1.23 2.67 -2.15
CA ALA A 57 -0.94 1.65 -3.15
C ALA A 57 -0.21 2.25 -4.37
N LEU A 58 -0.66 3.41 -4.83
CA LEU A 58 -0.02 4.10 -5.95
C LEU A 58 1.39 4.57 -5.59
N ALA A 59 1.58 5.09 -4.39
CA ALA A 59 2.91 5.50 -3.92
C ALA A 59 3.85 4.30 -3.80
N ILE A 60 3.35 3.16 -3.34
CA ILE A 60 4.14 1.92 -3.27
C ILE A 60 4.52 1.45 -4.68
N GLU A 61 3.60 1.52 -5.62
CA GLU A 61 3.90 1.18 -7.02
C GLU A 61 5.03 2.05 -7.56
N ALA A 62 4.96 3.36 -7.31
CA ALA A 62 6.01 4.29 -7.72
C ALA A 62 7.34 3.98 -7.04
N TYR A 63 7.31 3.70 -5.74
CA TYR A 63 8.50 3.32 -4.98
C TYR A 63 9.15 2.08 -5.58
N LEU A 64 8.37 1.04 -5.84
CA LEU A 64 8.89 -0.21 -6.41
C LEU A 64 9.43 -0.03 -7.82
N SER A 65 8.80 0.84 -8.61
CA SER A 65 9.28 1.17 -9.96
C SER A 65 10.67 1.81 -9.91
N LEU A 66 10.85 2.79 -9.02
CA LEU A 66 12.15 3.44 -8.85
C LEU A 66 13.19 2.48 -8.31
N HIS A 67 12.82 1.68 -7.33
CA HIS A 67 13.71 0.68 -6.74
C HIS A 67 14.21 -0.29 -7.82
N GLY A 68 13.29 -0.77 -8.68
CA GLY A 68 13.64 -1.68 -9.76
C GLY A 68 14.57 -1.08 -10.81
N LYS A 69 14.55 0.25 -10.96
CA LYS A 69 15.45 0.96 -11.87
C LYS A 69 16.79 1.33 -11.22
N GLY A 70 16.94 1.07 -9.94
CA GLY A 70 18.10 1.49 -9.18
C GLY A 70 18.17 2.98 -8.91
N GLU A 71 17.03 3.68 -9.00
CA GLU A 71 16.96 5.13 -8.79
C GLU A 71 16.60 5.45 -7.34
N GLY A 72 16.78 6.73 -6.96
CA GLY A 72 16.45 7.19 -5.63
C GLY A 72 14.97 7.07 -5.32
N THR A 73 14.66 6.75 -4.07
CA THR A 73 13.29 6.51 -3.60
C THR A 73 12.86 7.53 -2.54
N ASP A 74 13.40 8.75 -2.60
CA ASP A 74 12.99 9.84 -1.75
C ASP A 74 11.60 10.37 -2.16
N ILE A 75 11.00 11.18 -1.30
CA ILE A 75 9.64 11.69 -1.52
C ILE A 75 9.51 12.41 -2.86
N LEU A 76 10.45 13.27 -3.20
CA LEU A 76 10.38 14.02 -4.46
C LEU A 76 10.40 13.09 -5.67
N SER A 77 11.30 12.11 -5.66
CA SER A 77 11.41 11.14 -6.75
C SER A 77 10.15 10.30 -6.87
N VAL A 78 9.58 9.88 -5.74
CA VAL A 78 8.34 9.11 -5.74
C VAL A 78 7.18 9.94 -6.28
N GLU A 79 7.07 11.22 -5.91
CA GLU A 79 6.03 12.10 -6.44
C GLU A 79 6.14 12.25 -7.95
N LYS A 80 7.35 12.41 -8.47
CA LYS A 80 7.58 12.48 -9.91
C LYS A 80 7.18 11.19 -10.61
N GLU A 81 7.51 10.06 -10.01
CA GLU A 81 7.15 8.76 -10.57
C GLU A 81 5.64 8.54 -10.57
N ILE A 82 4.94 9.01 -9.54
CA ILE A 82 3.47 8.97 -9.49
C ILE A 82 2.89 9.74 -10.68
N ARG A 83 3.42 10.93 -10.97
CA ARG A 83 2.96 11.72 -12.11
C ARG A 83 3.19 11.01 -13.44
N ARG A 84 4.28 10.27 -13.53
CA ARG A 84 4.58 9.50 -14.75
C ARG A 84 3.63 8.31 -14.89
N LEU A 85 3.36 7.60 -13.79
CA LEU A 85 2.51 6.40 -13.81
C LEU A 85 1.03 6.72 -13.94
N SER A 86 0.59 7.78 -13.30
CA SER A 86 -0.83 8.12 -13.24
C SER A 86 -1.02 9.64 -13.24
N PRO A 87 -0.83 10.29 -14.42
CA PRO A 87 -0.94 11.74 -14.51
C PRO A 87 -2.30 12.28 -14.05
N GLU A 88 -3.38 11.54 -14.34
CA GLU A 88 -4.74 11.95 -14.01
C GLU A 88 -5.00 11.96 -12.49
N ARG A 89 -4.28 11.14 -11.74
CA ARG A 89 -4.43 11.07 -10.28
C ARG A 89 -3.45 11.95 -9.54
N ALA A 90 -2.31 12.27 -10.13
CA ALA A 90 -1.25 13.01 -9.47
C ALA A 90 -1.73 14.36 -8.93
N GLY A 91 -2.59 15.05 -9.66
CA GLY A 91 -3.14 16.34 -9.24
C GLY A 91 -4.19 16.24 -8.13
N GLN A 92 -4.67 15.04 -7.84
CA GLN A 92 -5.70 14.81 -6.83
C GLN A 92 -5.12 14.20 -5.55
N LEU A 93 -3.86 13.76 -5.59
CA LEU A 93 -3.21 13.16 -4.43
C LEU A 93 -2.83 14.24 -3.43
N PRO A 94 -3.06 14.01 -2.14
CA PRO A 94 -2.50 14.89 -1.12
C PRO A 94 -0.98 14.87 -1.20
N ASP A 95 -0.35 15.96 -0.75
CA ASP A 95 1.08 16.00 -0.58
C ASP A 95 1.51 14.90 0.38
N LEU A 96 2.45 14.07 -0.01
CA LEU A 96 2.90 12.95 0.82
C LEU A 96 3.50 13.42 2.13
N PHE A 97 4.17 14.58 2.13
CA PHE A 97 4.68 15.17 3.36
C PHE A 97 3.55 15.55 4.31
N GLU A 98 2.45 16.09 3.79
CA GLU A 98 1.30 16.46 4.62
C GLU A 98 0.63 15.22 5.20
N LEU A 99 0.50 14.16 4.42
CA LEU A 99 -0.01 12.89 4.92
C LEU A 99 0.83 12.37 6.07
N ALA A 100 2.15 12.38 5.90
CA ALA A 100 3.08 11.92 6.92
C ALA A 100 2.98 12.76 8.19
N ARG A 101 2.88 14.07 8.03
CA ARG A 101 2.84 15.01 9.14
C ARG A 101 1.56 14.89 9.93
N GLN A 102 0.42 14.73 9.25
CA GLN A 102 -0.89 14.60 9.89
C GLN A 102 -0.92 13.43 10.86
N ASP A 103 -0.24 12.34 10.55
CA ASP A 103 -0.27 11.13 11.36
C ASP A 103 0.99 10.94 12.20
N GLY A 104 1.95 11.88 12.12
CA GLY A 104 3.19 11.81 12.90
C GLY A 104 4.16 10.69 12.50
N TYR A 105 3.94 10.05 11.38
CA TYR A 105 4.74 8.89 10.99
C TYR A 105 6.16 9.22 10.55
N MET A 106 6.46 10.48 10.22
CA MET A 106 7.81 10.87 9.82
C MET A 106 8.84 10.67 10.94
N GLU A 107 8.41 10.71 12.19
CA GLU A 107 9.28 10.56 13.34
C GLU A 107 9.68 9.11 13.60
N VAL A 108 8.88 8.16 13.09
CA VAL A 108 9.13 6.73 13.30
C VAL A 108 10.31 6.23 12.46
N GLY A 109 10.55 6.86 11.30
CA GLY A 109 11.63 6.45 10.40
C GLY A 109 11.44 5.02 9.91
N GLY A 110 12.55 4.38 9.56
CA GLY A 110 12.54 3.02 9.05
C GLY A 110 12.66 1.92 10.10
N GLU A 111 12.67 2.27 11.38
CA GLU A 111 12.98 1.33 12.46
C GLU A 111 12.02 0.14 12.54
N PHE A 112 10.73 0.38 12.33
CA PHE A 112 9.71 -0.64 12.46
C PHE A 112 9.13 -1.09 11.11
N VAL A 113 9.82 -0.81 10.01
CA VAL A 113 9.31 -1.11 8.67
C VAL A 113 9.02 -2.60 8.50
N ARG A 114 9.89 -3.46 9.00
CA ARG A 114 9.70 -4.91 8.89
C ARG A 114 8.44 -5.38 9.60
N GLN A 115 8.20 -4.85 10.80
CA GLN A 115 7.02 -5.19 11.57
C GLN A 115 5.76 -4.71 10.89
N HIS A 116 5.76 -3.48 10.36
CA HIS A 116 4.62 -2.96 9.62
C HIS A 116 4.36 -3.77 8.34
N CYS A 117 5.41 -4.18 7.66
CA CYS A 117 5.30 -5.05 6.49
C CYS A 117 4.61 -6.37 6.86
N GLN A 118 4.97 -6.96 7.99
CA GLN A 118 4.36 -8.19 8.45
C GLN A 118 2.85 -8.03 8.73
N TYR A 119 2.46 -6.94 9.39
CA TYR A 119 1.04 -6.66 9.64
C TYR A 119 0.25 -6.54 8.35
N ILE A 120 0.81 -5.84 7.36
CA ILE A 120 0.15 -5.65 6.07
C ILE A 120 0.01 -6.98 5.34
N ARG A 121 1.04 -7.82 5.35
CA ARG A 121 1.00 -9.13 4.71
C ARG A 121 -0.03 -10.04 5.36
N GLU A 122 -0.08 -10.07 6.68
CA GLU A 122 -1.05 -10.87 7.42
C GLU A 122 -2.48 -10.43 7.10
N ALA A 123 -2.74 -9.13 7.08
CA ALA A 123 -4.06 -8.61 6.75
C ALA A 123 -4.43 -8.94 5.29
N PHE A 124 -3.49 -8.85 4.38
CA PHE A 124 -3.70 -9.18 2.97
C PHE A 124 -4.07 -10.65 2.80
N VAL A 125 -3.32 -11.55 3.41
CA VAL A 125 -3.60 -12.98 3.36
C VAL A 125 -4.98 -13.28 3.96
N ALA A 126 -5.30 -12.68 5.09
CA ALA A 126 -6.59 -12.86 5.75
C ALA A 126 -7.73 -12.38 4.84
N ARG A 127 -7.60 -11.22 4.18
CA ARG A 127 -8.62 -10.73 3.25
C ARG A 127 -8.83 -11.70 2.10
N ARG A 128 -7.75 -12.21 1.53
CA ARG A 128 -7.85 -13.16 0.41
C ARG A 128 -8.53 -14.45 0.82
N LEU A 129 -8.22 -14.96 1.99
CA LEU A 129 -8.86 -16.17 2.52
C LEU A 129 -10.35 -15.94 2.73
N ILE A 130 -10.75 -14.83 3.32
CA ILE A 130 -12.16 -14.50 3.57
C ILE A 130 -12.91 -14.39 2.24
N LEU A 131 -12.36 -13.66 1.28
CA LEU A 131 -12.96 -13.51 -0.04
C LEU A 131 -13.09 -14.85 -0.75
N ARG A 132 -12.07 -15.69 -0.68
CA ARG A 132 -12.08 -17.00 -1.31
C ARG A 132 -13.12 -17.91 -0.66
N CYS A 133 -13.21 -17.91 0.67
CA CYS A 133 -14.22 -18.69 1.38
C CYS A 133 -15.63 -18.24 1.02
N HIS A 134 -15.86 -16.93 0.96
CA HIS A 134 -17.14 -16.36 0.58
C HIS A 134 -17.51 -16.76 -0.86
N GLU A 135 -16.56 -16.67 -1.78
CA GLU A 135 -16.75 -17.09 -3.17
C GLU A 135 -17.15 -18.55 -3.27
N LEU A 136 -16.45 -19.44 -2.54
CA LEU A 136 -16.75 -20.86 -2.56
C LEU A 136 -18.12 -21.19 -1.95
N ALA A 137 -18.50 -20.47 -0.90
CA ALA A 137 -19.79 -20.68 -0.23
C ALA A 137 -20.99 -20.25 -1.09
N HIS A 138 -20.76 -19.41 -2.08
CA HIS A 138 -21.83 -18.84 -2.93
C HIS A 138 -21.76 -19.34 -4.38
N LYS A 139 -21.11 -20.45 -4.60
CA LYS A 139 -21.10 -21.09 -5.91
C LYS A 139 -22.39 -21.82 -6.18
#